data_83e884b46c9e366e24798b7f6ce6c9c8
#
_entry.id   83e884b46c9e366e24798b7f6ce6c9c8
#
_cell.length_a   1.000
_cell.length_b   1.000
_cell.length_c   1.000
_cell.angle_alpha   90.00
_cell.angle_beta   90.00
_cell.angle_gamma   90.00
#
_symmetry.space_group_name_H-M   'P 1'
#
loop_
_entity.id
_entity.type
_entity.pdbx_description
1 polymer ?
#
loop_
_entity_poly.entity_id
_entity_poly.type
_entity_poly.pdbx_seq_one_letter_code
_entity_poly.pdbx_strand_id
1 'polypeptide(L)'
;MDVENPVTWTVCKAAVTKTLEYSYDDYAVALLADALGDKENRDMLMKRTSNYKNLFDPSTGLMRGRLENSEWITPFDDQYPYYEYMYREANAWQQAFFAPHDTEGLIGLFPSREAFGEQLDKLFSIPWKGYEVDNLSCFIGQYCHGNQPDHSFPYLYYFIGRQERSQELLDLSLLHISEPTRLDV
;
A
#
# COMPACT_ATOMS: atom_id res chain seq x y z
N MET A 1 -12.92 -4.67 -21.47
CA MET A 1 -13.31 -3.68 -20.45
C MET A 1 -12.14 -2.73 -20.36
N ASP A 2 -12.38 -1.46 -20.48
CA ASP A 2 -11.33 -0.44 -20.46
C ASP A 2 -10.86 -0.28 -19.00
N VAL A 3 -9.55 -0.31 -18.77
CA VAL A 3 -8.98 -0.13 -17.42
C VAL A 3 -9.25 1.28 -16.92
N GLU A 4 -9.32 2.26 -17.83
CA GLU A 4 -9.58 3.68 -17.51
C GLU A 4 -11.05 3.96 -17.12
N ASN A 5 -11.97 3.15 -17.64
CA ASN A 5 -13.41 3.29 -17.38
C ASN A 5 -14.06 1.94 -17.08
N PRO A 6 -13.74 1.32 -15.99
CA PRO A 6 -14.47 0.14 -15.56
C PRO A 6 -15.91 0.53 -15.27
N VAL A 7 -16.84 -0.22 -15.80
CA VAL A 7 -18.28 0.02 -15.57
C VAL A 7 -18.59 -0.25 -14.10
N THR A 8 -18.60 0.80 -13.32
CA THR A 8 -18.80 0.68 -11.87
C THR A 8 -19.83 1.71 -11.42
N TRP A 9 -21.05 1.31 -11.54
CA TRP A 9 -22.21 2.13 -11.16
C TRP A 9 -22.29 2.41 -9.67
N THR A 10 -21.64 1.61 -8.86
CA THR A 10 -21.93 1.52 -7.43
C THR A 10 -20.67 1.51 -6.56
N VAL A 11 -19.52 1.65 -7.15
CA VAL A 11 -18.29 1.41 -6.40
C VAL A 11 -17.92 2.63 -5.60
N CYS A 12 -17.62 2.39 -4.34
CA CYS A 12 -16.93 3.36 -3.51
C CYS A 12 -15.60 3.70 -4.18
N LYS A 13 -15.45 4.94 -4.62
CA LYS A 13 -14.20 5.42 -5.20
C LYS A 13 -13.04 5.18 -4.23
N ALA A 14 -11.90 4.74 -4.78
CA ALA A 14 -10.69 4.40 -4.00
C ALA A 14 -10.95 3.37 -2.89
N ALA A 15 -11.72 2.33 -3.18
CA ALA A 15 -12.16 1.37 -2.17
C ALA A 15 -10.99 0.62 -1.49
N VAL A 16 -9.91 0.32 -2.23
CA VAL A 16 -8.72 -0.30 -1.67
C VAL A 16 -8.05 0.65 -0.68
N THR A 17 -7.69 1.86 -1.10
CA THR A 17 -7.08 2.87 -0.23
C THR A 17 -7.92 3.12 1.03
N LYS A 18 -9.23 3.34 0.86
CA LYS A 18 -10.12 3.56 2.01
C LYS A 18 -10.14 2.40 3.00
N THR A 19 -10.14 1.16 2.51
CA THR A 19 -10.14 0.01 3.40
C THR A 19 -8.83 -0.10 4.17
N LEU A 20 -7.70 0.19 3.51
CA LEU A 20 -6.38 0.21 4.15
C LEU A 20 -6.30 1.30 5.22
N GLU A 21 -6.64 2.53 4.86
CA GLU A 21 -6.61 3.69 5.78
C GLU A 21 -7.58 3.52 6.94
N TYR A 22 -8.84 3.12 6.68
CA TYR A 22 -9.81 2.89 7.75
C TYR A 22 -9.42 1.76 8.69
N SER A 23 -8.69 0.73 8.20
CA SER A 23 -8.14 -0.29 9.10
C SER A 23 -7.13 0.30 10.08
N TYR A 24 -6.33 1.25 9.65
CA TYR A 24 -5.39 1.99 10.50
C TYR A 24 -6.10 2.99 11.42
N ASP A 25 -7.08 3.74 10.90
CA ASP A 25 -7.88 4.69 11.69
C ASP A 25 -8.66 3.97 12.80
N ASP A 26 -9.31 2.85 12.47
CA ASP A 26 -10.01 2.02 13.44
C ASP A 26 -9.07 1.55 14.58
N TYR A 27 -7.81 1.23 14.27
CA TYR A 27 -6.80 0.91 15.28
C TYR A 27 -6.51 2.09 16.19
N ALA A 28 -6.28 3.28 15.62
CA ALA A 28 -6.00 4.48 16.42
C ALA A 28 -7.17 4.83 17.35
N VAL A 29 -8.41 4.75 16.82
CA VAL A 29 -9.62 5.02 17.62
C VAL A 29 -9.86 3.92 18.66
N ALA A 30 -9.53 2.66 18.36
CA ALA A 30 -9.63 1.57 19.34
C ALA A 30 -8.69 1.78 20.54
N LEU A 31 -7.46 2.26 20.30
CA LEU A 31 -6.54 2.62 21.39
C LEU A 31 -7.09 3.76 22.26
N LEU A 32 -7.72 4.76 21.64
CA LEU A 32 -8.38 5.83 22.39
C LEU A 32 -9.56 5.31 23.21
N ALA A 33 -10.40 4.45 22.63
CA ALA A 33 -11.53 3.82 23.33
C ALA A 33 -11.03 3.00 24.55
N ASP A 34 -9.94 2.25 24.37
CA ASP A 34 -9.33 1.50 25.49
C ASP A 34 -8.84 2.44 26.60
N ALA A 35 -8.17 3.53 26.26
CA ALA A 35 -7.70 4.52 27.23
C ALA A 35 -8.85 5.21 27.99
N LEU A 36 -10.02 5.32 27.37
CA LEU A 36 -11.25 5.87 27.97
C LEU A 36 -12.09 4.81 28.73
N GLY A 37 -11.69 3.54 28.69
CA GLY A 37 -12.42 2.43 29.32
C GLY A 37 -13.66 1.96 28.53
N ASP A 38 -13.83 2.41 27.28
CA ASP A 38 -14.92 2.01 26.39
C ASP A 38 -14.58 0.70 25.67
N LYS A 39 -14.80 -0.39 26.37
CA LYS A 39 -14.45 -1.75 25.91
C LYS A 39 -15.28 -2.18 24.71
N GLU A 40 -16.53 -1.76 24.61
CA GLU A 40 -17.44 -2.16 23.54
C GLU A 40 -16.94 -1.61 22.20
N ASN A 41 -16.70 -0.30 22.12
CA ASN A 41 -16.17 0.33 20.92
C ASN A 41 -14.75 -0.14 20.60
N ARG A 42 -13.87 -0.31 21.60
CA ARG A 42 -12.55 -0.92 21.40
C ARG A 42 -12.66 -2.27 20.70
N ASP A 43 -13.46 -3.19 21.21
CA ASP A 43 -13.55 -4.56 20.70
C ASP A 43 -14.17 -4.61 19.30
N MET A 44 -15.14 -3.73 19.02
CA MET A 44 -15.72 -3.57 17.69
C MET A 44 -14.69 -3.06 16.70
N LEU A 45 -13.98 -1.98 17.03
CA LEU A 45 -12.99 -1.35 16.15
C LEU A 45 -11.80 -2.27 15.92
N MET A 46 -11.27 -2.93 16.95
CA MET A 46 -10.16 -3.89 16.82
C MET A 46 -10.46 -5.04 15.84
N LYS A 47 -11.71 -5.48 15.72
CA LYS A 47 -12.08 -6.46 14.68
C LYS A 47 -11.95 -5.90 13.27
N ARG A 48 -12.20 -4.61 13.10
CA ARG A 48 -12.15 -3.94 11.79
C ARG A 48 -10.72 -3.64 11.33
N THR A 49 -9.76 -3.54 12.25
CA THR A 49 -8.36 -3.28 11.92
C THR A 49 -7.76 -4.30 10.96
N SER A 50 -8.31 -5.52 10.91
CA SER A 50 -7.87 -6.60 10.05
C SER A 50 -8.55 -6.62 8.66
N ASN A 51 -9.44 -5.67 8.36
CA ASN A 51 -10.19 -5.65 7.09
C ASN A 51 -9.28 -5.54 5.85
N TYR A 52 -8.10 -4.94 5.98
CA TYR A 52 -7.10 -4.88 4.90
C TYR A 52 -6.73 -6.26 4.35
N LYS A 53 -6.78 -7.32 5.19
CA LYS A 53 -6.46 -8.70 4.80
C LYS A 53 -7.41 -9.25 3.73
N ASN A 54 -8.64 -8.72 3.68
CA ASN A 54 -9.63 -9.11 2.67
C ASN A 54 -9.27 -8.63 1.25
N LEU A 55 -8.36 -7.67 1.14
CA LEU A 55 -7.91 -7.11 -0.14
C LEU A 55 -6.67 -7.82 -0.69
N PHE A 56 -6.00 -8.63 0.11
CA PHE A 56 -4.79 -9.32 -0.32
C PHE A 56 -5.11 -10.40 -1.34
N ASP A 57 -4.59 -10.24 -2.56
CA ASP A 57 -4.66 -11.24 -3.62
C ASP A 57 -3.38 -12.08 -3.61
N PRO A 58 -3.44 -13.33 -3.10
CA PRO A 58 -2.24 -14.17 -2.99
C PRO A 58 -1.64 -14.57 -4.34
N SER A 59 -2.40 -14.42 -5.43
CA SER A 59 -1.88 -14.71 -6.78
C SER A 59 -0.92 -13.64 -7.30
N THR A 60 -1.06 -12.40 -6.79
CA THR A 60 -0.24 -11.25 -7.19
C THR A 60 0.68 -10.76 -6.08
N GLY A 61 0.32 -11.05 -4.81
CA GLY A 61 0.97 -10.50 -3.63
C GLY A 61 0.68 -9.01 -3.42
N LEU A 62 -0.45 -8.52 -3.95
CA LEU A 62 -0.83 -7.10 -3.90
C LEU A 62 -2.23 -6.94 -3.28
N MET A 63 -2.52 -5.72 -2.80
CA MET A 63 -3.85 -5.33 -2.37
C MET A 63 -4.70 -5.00 -3.59
N ARG A 64 -5.81 -5.71 -3.78
CA ARG A 64 -6.66 -5.60 -4.98
C ARG A 64 -8.11 -5.44 -4.60
N GLY A 65 -8.86 -4.69 -5.42
CA GLY A 65 -10.28 -4.48 -5.20
C GLY A 65 -11.09 -5.76 -5.41
N ARG A 66 -12.11 -5.94 -4.55
CA ARG A 66 -13.05 -7.06 -4.63
C ARG A 66 -14.46 -6.56 -4.85
N LEU A 67 -15.25 -7.35 -5.58
CA LEU A 67 -16.68 -7.15 -5.74
C LEU A 67 -17.46 -7.71 -4.54
N GLU A 68 -18.74 -7.37 -4.43
CA GLU A 68 -19.63 -7.86 -3.36
C GLU A 68 -19.72 -9.39 -3.32
N ASN A 69 -19.65 -10.05 -4.49
CA ASN A 69 -19.60 -11.51 -4.62
C ASN A 69 -18.21 -12.12 -4.28
N SER A 70 -17.29 -11.31 -3.77
CA SER A 70 -15.92 -11.69 -3.43
C SER A 70 -15.00 -12.01 -4.61
N GLU A 71 -15.41 -11.77 -5.85
CA GLU A 71 -14.54 -11.87 -7.01
C GLU A 71 -13.58 -10.68 -7.09
N TRP A 72 -12.38 -10.94 -7.62
CA TRP A 72 -11.42 -9.86 -7.88
C TRP A 72 -11.86 -9.00 -9.05
N ILE A 73 -11.67 -7.68 -8.91
CA ILE A 73 -11.93 -6.74 -10.00
C ILE A 73 -10.98 -7.03 -11.15
N THR A 74 -11.54 -7.15 -12.38
CA THR A 74 -10.80 -7.37 -13.62
C THR A 74 -11.30 -6.42 -14.71
N PRO A 75 -10.43 -5.97 -15.65
CA PRO A 75 -8.99 -6.26 -15.74
C PRO A 75 -8.19 -5.63 -14.59
N PHE A 76 -6.97 -6.10 -14.37
CA PHE A 76 -6.07 -5.60 -13.34
C PHE A 76 -4.69 -5.36 -13.94
N ASP A 77 -4.26 -4.11 -14.00
CA ASP A 77 -2.88 -3.69 -14.28
C ASP A 77 -2.29 -3.14 -12.96
N ASP A 78 -1.32 -3.83 -12.40
CA ASP A 78 -0.72 -3.52 -11.11
C ASP A 78 0.08 -2.20 -11.08
N GLN A 79 0.44 -1.69 -12.25
CA GLN A 79 1.20 -0.44 -12.39
C GLN A 79 0.36 0.75 -12.88
N TYR A 80 -0.91 0.52 -13.23
CA TYR A 80 -1.78 1.61 -13.66
C TYR A 80 -2.13 2.52 -12.48
N PRO A 81 -1.95 3.83 -12.58
CA PRO A 81 -2.27 4.76 -11.51
C PRO A 81 -3.79 5.01 -11.47
N TYR A 82 -4.51 4.23 -10.72
CA TYR A 82 -5.96 4.33 -10.56
C TYR A 82 -6.34 5.49 -9.67
N TYR A 83 -6.37 6.68 -10.21
CA TYR A 83 -6.51 7.91 -9.44
C TYR A 83 -7.73 7.97 -8.52
N GLU A 84 -8.85 7.36 -8.91
CA GLU A 84 -10.07 7.37 -8.11
C GLU A 84 -10.81 6.01 -8.05
N TYR A 85 -10.39 5.03 -8.81
CA TYR A 85 -11.14 3.79 -8.93
C TYR A 85 -10.87 2.81 -7.79
N MET A 86 -9.73 2.13 -7.79
CA MET A 86 -9.33 1.24 -6.72
C MET A 86 -8.42 1.92 -5.71
N TYR A 87 -7.51 2.76 -6.20
CA TYR A 87 -6.50 3.44 -5.39
C TYR A 87 -6.66 4.95 -5.49
N ARG A 88 -6.30 5.63 -4.42
CA ARG A 88 -6.23 7.09 -4.40
C ARG A 88 -4.80 7.52 -4.60
N GLU A 89 -4.53 8.29 -5.68
CA GLU A 89 -3.22 8.85 -5.98
C GLU A 89 -2.09 7.81 -5.97
N ALA A 90 -2.38 6.58 -6.43
CA ALA A 90 -1.49 5.45 -6.31
C ALA A 90 -1.81 4.35 -7.32
N ASN A 91 -0.89 3.40 -7.46
CA ASN A 91 -1.14 2.11 -8.08
C ASN A 91 -1.13 0.98 -7.02
N ALA A 92 -1.24 -0.27 -7.48
CA ALA A 92 -1.28 -1.41 -6.57
C ALA A 92 0.01 -1.58 -5.75
N TRP A 93 1.18 -1.24 -6.32
CA TRP A 93 2.47 -1.35 -5.64
C TRP A 93 2.61 -0.34 -4.50
N GLN A 94 2.15 0.90 -4.72
CA GLN A 94 2.22 1.99 -3.75
C GLN A 94 1.22 1.84 -2.59
N GLN A 95 0.33 0.86 -2.66
CA GLN A 95 -0.62 0.54 -1.60
C GLN A 95 -0.40 -0.87 -1.01
N ALA A 96 0.51 -1.66 -1.62
CA ALA A 96 0.67 -3.08 -1.31
C ALA A 96 1.06 -3.36 0.15
N PHE A 97 1.80 -2.45 0.77
CA PHE A 97 2.41 -2.68 2.08
C PHE A 97 1.86 -1.75 3.17
N PHE A 98 0.73 -1.08 2.91
CA PHE A 98 0.16 -0.14 3.88
C PHE A 98 -0.70 -0.86 4.94
N ALA A 99 -0.03 -1.33 5.98
CA ALA A 99 -0.67 -1.79 7.22
C ALA A 99 0.24 -1.46 8.42
N PRO A 100 0.50 -0.17 8.71
CA PRO A 100 1.49 0.24 9.71
C PRO A 100 1.14 -0.21 11.14
N HIS A 101 -0.12 -0.50 11.41
CA HIS A 101 -0.62 -0.98 12.70
C HIS A 101 -0.46 -2.49 12.89
N ASP A 102 -0.25 -3.27 11.82
CA ASP A 102 -0.20 -4.74 11.86
C ASP A 102 0.86 -5.29 10.89
N THR A 103 2.10 -4.82 11.00
CA THR A 103 3.21 -5.25 10.12
C THR A 103 3.42 -6.75 10.14
N GLU A 104 3.34 -7.40 11.31
CA GLU A 104 3.48 -8.86 11.40
C GLU A 104 2.30 -9.58 10.75
N GLY A 105 1.09 -9.05 10.87
CA GLY A 105 -0.08 -9.57 10.17
C GLY A 105 0.01 -9.42 8.66
N LEU A 106 0.60 -8.32 8.18
CA LEU A 106 0.89 -8.11 6.76
C LEU A 106 1.92 -9.13 6.23
N ILE A 107 3.03 -9.31 6.95
CA ILE A 107 4.04 -10.32 6.61
C ILE A 107 3.42 -11.71 6.59
N GLY A 108 2.53 -12.01 7.54
CA GLY A 108 1.82 -13.28 7.65
C GLY A 108 0.84 -13.59 6.50
N LEU A 109 0.55 -12.65 5.59
CA LEU A 109 -0.21 -12.92 4.35
C LEU A 109 0.62 -13.62 3.28
N PHE A 110 1.95 -13.57 3.40
CA PHE A 110 2.88 -14.20 2.46
C PHE A 110 3.27 -15.60 2.96
N PRO A 111 3.69 -16.50 2.06
CA PRO A 111 4.10 -17.85 2.44
C PRO A 111 5.28 -17.91 3.42
N SER A 112 6.15 -16.90 3.40
CA SER A 112 7.28 -16.76 4.31
C SER A 112 7.77 -15.32 4.37
N ARG A 113 8.65 -15.02 5.34
CA ARG A 113 9.33 -13.70 5.44
C ARG A 113 10.22 -13.42 4.23
N GLU A 114 10.82 -14.45 3.65
CA GLU A 114 11.61 -14.36 2.43
C GLU A 114 10.72 -13.97 1.25
N ALA A 115 9.56 -14.61 1.07
CA ALA A 115 8.60 -14.28 0.01
C ALA A 115 8.06 -12.84 0.16
N PHE A 116 7.81 -12.38 1.38
CA PHE A 116 7.50 -10.97 1.65
C PHE A 116 8.65 -10.06 1.22
N GLY A 117 9.89 -10.40 1.57
CA GLY A 117 11.09 -9.63 1.19
C GLY A 117 11.30 -9.57 -0.32
N GLU A 118 11.07 -10.68 -1.04
CA GLU A 118 11.11 -10.73 -2.50
C GLU A 118 10.06 -9.82 -3.14
N GLN A 119 8.85 -9.78 -2.58
CA GLN A 119 7.81 -8.88 -3.07
C GLN A 119 8.14 -7.41 -2.78
N LEU A 120 8.72 -7.14 -1.62
CA LEU A 120 9.20 -5.80 -1.27
C LEU A 120 10.36 -5.37 -2.18
N ASP A 121 11.29 -6.26 -2.53
CA ASP A 121 12.37 -6.00 -3.50
C ASP A 121 11.80 -5.63 -4.88
N LYS A 122 10.70 -6.25 -5.31
CA LYS A 122 10.03 -5.91 -6.57
C LYS A 122 9.51 -4.47 -6.58
N LEU A 123 8.94 -3.99 -5.46
CA LEU A 123 8.50 -2.61 -5.34
C LEU A 123 9.62 -1.62 -5.73
N PHE A 124 10.83 -1.86 -5.25
CA PHE A 124 11.98 -0.98 -5.48
C PHE A 124 12.76 -1.27 -6.77
N SER A 125 12.42 -2.32 -7.52
CA SER A 125 13.16 -2.73 -8.72
C SER A 125 12.35 -2.70 -10.02
N ILE A 126 11.02 -2.86 -9.97
CA ILE A 126 10.17 -2.80 -11.15
C ILE A 126 10.14 -1.36 -11.67
N PRO A 127 10.58 -1.09 -12.92
CA PRO A 127 10.62 0.27 -13.43
C PRO A 127 9.23 0.90 -13.53
N TRP A 128 9.15 2.19 -13.24
CA TRP A 128 7.95 2.98 -13.51
C TRP A 128 7.66 3.01 -15.02
N LYS A 129 6.41 2.81 -15.44
CA LYS A 129 6.02 2.78 -16.87
C LYS A 129 5.94 4.16 -17.53
N GLY A 130 6.21 5.23 -16.80
CA GLY A 130 6.19 6.60 -17.33
C GLY A 130 4.79 7.18 -17.51
N TYR A 131 3.79 6.69 -16.79
CA TYR A 131 2.50 7.36 -16.70
C TYR A 131 2.67 8.76 -16.12
N GLU A 132 2.06 9.75 -16.76
CA GLU A 132 1.99 11.10 -16.19
C GLU A 132 1.01 11.11 -15.03
N VAL A 133 1.48 11.56 -13.87
CA VAL A 133 0.69 11.63 -12.64
C VAL A 133 1.03 12.91 -11.88
N ASP A 134 0.02 13.70 -11.60
CA ASP A 134 0.21 15.07 -11.08
C ASP A 134 0.84 15.14 -9.68
N ASN A 135 0.65 14.10 -8.85
CA ASN A 135 1.03 14.14 -7.43
C ASN A 135 2.07 13.09 -7.04
N LEU A 136 2.63 12.35 -7.99
CA LEU A 136 3.62 11.33 -7.72
C LEU A 136 4.98 11.77 -8.25
N SER A 137 6.02 11.63 -7.44
CA SER A 137 7.38 12.05 -7.77
C SER A 137 8.41 11.26 -6.99
N CYS A 138 9.69 11.37 -7.39
CA CYS A 138 10.80 10.75 -6.69
C CYS A 138 10.68 9.22 -6.62
N PHE A 139 10.59 8.59 -7.80
CA PHE A 139 10.44 7.14 -7.91
C PHE A 139 11.75 6.39 -7.71
N ILE A 140 11.68 5.28 -6.95
CA ILE A 140 12.67 4.21 -6.93
C ILE A 140 11.92 2.91 -7.28
N GLY A 141 12.00 2.46 -8.53
CA GLY A 141 11.10 1.43 -9.04
C GLY A 141 9.65 1.91 -9.04
N GLN A 142 8.76 1.18 -8.37
CA GLN A 142 7.37 1.56 -8.15
C GLN A 142 7.15 2.35 -6.84
N TYR A 143 8.14 2.34 -5.94
CA TYR A 143 8.11 3.17 -4.73
C TYR A 143 8.09 4.65 -5.09
N CYS A 144 7.20 5.40 -4.48
CA CYS A 144 7.06 6.84 -4.69
C CYS A 144 7.33 7.61 -3.41
N HIS A 145 8.49 8.27 -3.30
CA HIS A 145 8.81 9.02 -2.09
C HIS A 145 7.90 10.26 -1.91
N GLY A 146 7.33 10.79 -2.97
CA GLY A 146 6.34 11.87 -2.92
C GLY A 146 4.97 11.45 -2.39
N ASN A 147 4.73 10.15 -2.20
CA ASN A 147 3.47 9.61 -1.68
C ASN A 147 3.64 9.21 -0.20
N GLN A 148 2.96 9.92 0.70
CA GLN A 148 3.14 9.73 2.15
C GLN A 148 2.91 8.29 2.65
N PRO A 149 1.91 7.51 2.19
CA PRO A 149 1.74 6.12 2.60
C PRO A 149 2.97 5.25 2.37
N ASP A 150 3.75 5.55 1.33
CA ASP A 150 4.93 4.76 0.96
C ASP A 150 6.11 4.97 1.92
N HIS A 151 6.14 6.05 2.69
CA HIS A 151 7.29 6.41 3.54
C HIS A 151 7.66 5.33 4.55
N SER A 152 6.72 4.48 4.96
CA SER A 152 7.00 3.37 5.88
C SER A 152 7.66 2.16 5.21
N PHE A 153 7.57 2.03 3.88
CA PHE A 153 7.94 0.79 3.18
C PHE A 153 9.44 0.46 3.23
N PRO A 154 10.38 1.41 3.10
CA PRO A 154 11.80 1.11 3.28
C PRO A 154 12.12 0.51 4.65
N TYR A 155 11.36 0.87 5.70
CA TYR A 155 11.58 0.37 7.06
C TYR A 155 11.05 -1.05 7.28
N LEU A 156 10.23 -1.60 6.38
CA LEU A 156 9.71 -2.96 6.50
C LEU A 156 10.83 -4.02 6.45
N TYR A 157 11.97 -3.69 5.87
CA TYR A 157 13.15 -4.57 5.88
C TYR A 157 13.67 -4.86 7.29
N TYR A 158 13.45 -3.97 8.27
CA TYR A 158 13.82 -4.23 9.67
C TYR A 158 13.08 -5.42 10.26
N PHE A 159 11.82 -5.60 9.89
CA PHE A 159 10.99 -6.70 10.39
C PHE A 159 11.37 -8.07 9.83
N ILE A 160 12.15 -8.10 8.76
CA ILE A 160 12.63 -9.34 8.13
C ILE A 160 14.16 -9.51 8.24
N GLY A 161 14.83 -8.71 9.09
CA GLY A 161 16.25 -8.84 9.37
C GLY A 161 17.18 -8.37 8.26
N ARG A 162 16.72 -7.46 7.37
CA ARG A 162 17.48 -6.92 6.22
C ARG A 162 17.71 -5.41 6.36
N GLN A 163 18.21 -4.97 7.51
CA GLN A 163 18.39 -3.56 7.87
C GLN A 163 19.29 -2.79 6.92
N GLU A 164 20.33 -3.43 6.38
CA GLU A 164 21.25 -2.80 5.42
C GLU A 164 20.48 -2.33 4.17
N ARG A 165 19.53 -3.15 3.71
CA ARG A 165 18.72 -2.79 2.55
C ARG A 165 17.84 -1.57 2.80
N SER A 166 17.30 -1.45 4.01
CA SER A 166 16.57 -0.25 4.42
C SER A 166 17.44 1.00 4.33
N GLN A 167 18.68 0.93 4.88
CA GLN A 167 19.62 2.06 4.86
C GLN A 167 20.01 2.48 3.44
N GLU A 168 20.34 1.52 2.57
CA GLU A 168 20.63 1.79 1.16
C GLU A 168 19.48 2.55 0.45
N LEU A 169 18.24 2.13 0.68
CA LEU A 169 17.06 2.76 0.06
C LEU A 169 16.79 4.16 0.61
N LEU A 170 16.99 4.38 1.91
CA LEU A 170 16.84 5.68 2.52
C LEU A 170 17.92 6.67 2.03
N ASP A 171 19.14 6.24 1.86
CA ASP A 171 20.23 7.06 1.30
C ASP A 171 19.90 7.44 -0.17
N LEU A 172 19.41 6.50 -0.97
CA LEU A 172 18.94 6.76 -2.34
C LEU A 172 17.79 7.77 -2.36
N SER A 173 16.80 7.64 -1.48
CA SER A 173 15.65 8.55 -1.44
C SER A 173 16.06 9.96 -1.06
N LEU A 174 17.01 10.12 -0.13
CA LEU A 174 17.57 11.42 0.24
C LEU A 174 18.29 12.10 -0.92
N LEU A 175 19.01 11.34 -1.76
CA LEU A 175 19.63 11.87 -2.97
C LEU A 175 18.60 12.38 -3.96
N HIS A 176 17.49 11.66 -4.15
CA HIS A 176 16.38 12.08 -5.03
C HIS A 176 15.66 13.35 -4.54
N ILE A 177 15.59 13.57 -3.23
CA ILE A 177 15.00 14.79 -2.65
C ILE A 177 15.94 15.98 -2.77
N SER A 178 17.24 15.78 -2.52
CA SER A 178 18.22 16.85 -2.47
C SER A 178 18.67 17.37 -3.84
N GLU A 179 18.44 16.62 -4.93
CA GLU A 179 18.85 16.98 -6.28
C GLU A 179 17.71 16.87 -7.32
N PRO A 180 16.52 17.46 -7.10
CA PRO A 180 15.39 17.37 -8.02
C PRO A 180 15.65 17.99 -9.39
N THR A 181 16.70 18.84 -9.51
CA THR A 181 17.02 19.60 -10.73
C THR A 181 18.06 18.97 -11.64
N ARG A 182 18.66 17.84 -11.26
CA ARG A 182 19.72 17.20 -12.09
C ARG A 182 19.21 16.28 -13.20
N LEU A 183 17.92 15.99 -13.24
CA LEU A 183 17.30 15.14 -14.27
C LEU A 183 16.78 15.91 -15.48
N ASP A 184 16.81 17.25 -15.47
CA ASP A 184 16.37 18.10 -16.59
C ASP A 184 17.52 18.54 -17.52
N VAL A 185 18.63 17.80 -17.55
CA VAL A 185 19.73 18.10 -18.47
C VAL A 185 19.96 16.97 -19.46
#